data_8cf50ee87fff4bf009fbab6c8d90446b
#
_entry.id   8cf50ee87fff4bf009fbab6c8d90446b
#
_cell.length_a   1.000
_cell.length_b   1.000
_cell.length_c   1.000
_cell.angle_alpha   90.00
_cell.angle_beta   90.00
_cell.angle_gamma   90.00
#
_symmetry.space_group_name_H-M   'P 1'
#
loop_
_entity.id
_entity.type
_entity.pdbx_description
1 polymer ?
#
loop_
_entity_poly.entity_id
_entity_poly.type
_entity_poly.pdbx_seq_one_letter_code
_entity_poly.pdbx_strand_id
1 'polypeptide(L)'
;MIDGDSIEYEILEEACKTLDKDDLFTAEIGVRQGKGSKVILDSLIFKKHWHIGIDPYGNIKYRHFDNDENKTWNGDPNPPSYPNSMKQQLIRDLDYPNFTLYQLGDDEFMKRFSDGVPIYNEKKEVKTRYDLVHFDGPHSTIDVIKEALFFGERSHAGTVFVFDDYPKFDMDAVLKIIVNEYGFMLLKQGTNKIALKRN
;
A
#
# COMPACT_ATOMS: atom_id res chain seq x y z
N MET A 1 -14.43 -4.69 15.01
CA MET A 1 -14.03 -5.33 13.74
C MET A 1 -13.72 -4.21 12.76
N ILE A 2 -12.58 -4.22 12.08
CA ILE A 2 -12.24 -3.20 11.09
C ILE A 2 -12.97 -3.57 9.79
N ASP A 3 -13.85 -2.67 9.32
CA ASP A 3 -14.53 -2.86 8.05
C ASP A 3 -13.64 -2.39 6.90
N GLY A 4 -13.60 -3.18 5.82
CA GLY A 4 -12.94 -2.81 4.57
C GLY A 4 -13.96 -2.32 3.55
N ASP A 5 -13.50 -1.51 2.61
CA ASP A 5 -14.27 -1.05 1.45
C ASP A 5 -13.86 -1.77 0.17
N SER A 6 -12.83 -2.58 0.23
CA SER A 6 -12.37 -3.44 -0.86
C SER A 6 -12.84 -4.88 -0.67
N ILE A 7 -12.58 -5.69 -1.68
CA ILE A 7 -12.87 -7.13 -1.72
C ILE A 7 -11.58 -7.92 -1.98
N GLU A 8 -11.65 -9.25 -1.93
CA GLU A 8 -10.53 -10.15 -2.27
C GLU A 8 -9.29 -9.98 -1.38
N TYR A 9 -9.50 -9.70 -0.07
CA TYR A 9 -8.41 -9.63 0.90
C TYR A 9 -7.63 -10.94 1.05
N GLU A 10 -8.22 -12.07 0.64
CA GLU A 10 -7.54 -13.36 0.56
C GLU A 10 -6.37 -13.37 -0.42
N ILE A 11 -6.38 -12.54 -1.49
CA ILE A 11 -5.23 -12.39 -2.39
C ILE A 11 -4.07 -11.71 -1.67
N LEU A 12 -4.34 -10.69 -0.86
CA LEU A 12 -3.34 -10.03 -0.04
C LEU A 12 -2.78 -10.98 1.04
N GLU A 13 -3.65 -11.76 1.68
CA GLU A 13 -3.24 -12.79 2.65
C GLU A 13 -2.34 -13.85 2.03
N GLU A 14 -2.71 -14.37 0.85
CA GLU A 14 -1.90 -15.34 0.10
C GLU A 14 -0.57 -14.74 -0.34
N ALA A 15 -0.56 -13.48 -0.79
CA ALA A 15 0.67 -12.76 -1.11
C ALA A 15 1.63 -12.71 0.07
N CYS A 16 1.14 -12.37 1.27
CA CYS A 16 1.93 -12.39 2.50
C CYS A 16 2.53 -13.77 2.80
N LYS A 17 1.78 -14.84 2.58
CA LYS A 17 2.25 -16.22 2.82
C LYS A 17 3.39 -16.66 1.89
N THR A 18 3.62 -15.96 0.77
CA THR A 18 4.73 -16.26 -0.15
C THR A 18 6.06 -15.61 0.26
N LEU A 19 6.08 -14.81 1.32
CA LEU A 19 7.28 -14.15 1.82
C LEU A 19 8.09 -15.12 2.69
N ASP A 20 9.29 -15.47 2.27
CA ASP A 20 10.10 -16.52 2.92
C ASP A 20 11.10 -16.00 3.96
N LYS A 21 11.32 -14.67 4.01
CA LYS A 21 12.27 -14.04 4.92
C LYS A 21 11.71 -13.87 6.33
N ASP A 22 12.61 -13.69 7.29
CA ASP A 22 12.29 -13.46 8.70
C ASP A 22 12.29 -11.97 9.09
N ASP A 23 12.96 -11.08 8.41
CA ASP A 23 13.00 -9.63 8.71
C ASP A 23 12.36 -8.88 7.56
N LEU A 24 11.03 -8.77 7.60
CA LEU A 24 10.24 -8.21 6.52
C LEU A 24 9.94 -6.74 6.74
N PHE A 25 9.91 -5.99 5.64
CA PHE A 25 9.46 -4.60 5.61
C PHE A 25 8.36 -4.44 4.57
N THR A 26 7.16 -4.09 5.01
CA THR A 26 5.96 -4.02 4.17
C THR A 26 5.34 -2.62 4.21
N ALA A 27 4.64 -2.25 3.14
CA ALA A 27 3.97 -0.96 3.03
C ALA A 27 2.55 -1.10 2.47
N GLU A 28 1.68 -0.17 2.87
CA GLU A 28 0.38 0.05 2.26
C GLU A 28 0.21 1.53 1.95
N ILE A 29 -0.23 1.85 0.72
CA ILE A 29 -0.64 3.19 0.31
C ILE A 29 -2.17 3.19 0.30
N GLY A 30 -2.79 4.18 0.98
CA GLY A 30 -4.22 4.18 1.19
C GLY A 30 -4.63 3.25 2.32
N VAL A 31 -4.54 3.72 3.55
CA VAL A 31 -4.77 2.89 4.76
C VAL A 31 -6.23 2.97 5.21
N ARG A 32 -6.85 4.12 5.08
CA ARG A 32 -8.24 4.37 5.49
C ARG A 32 -8.51 3.91 6.94
N GLN A 33 -9.34 2.89 7.14
CA GLN A 33 -9.62 2.30 8.46
C GLN A 33 -8.66 1.18 8.85
N GLY A 34 -7.71 0.81 7.97
CA GLY A 34 -6.64 -0.14 8.26
C GLY A 34 -6.97 -1.61 8.00
N LYS A 35 -7.94 -1.91 7.15
CA LYS A 35 -8.28 -3.31 6.87
C LYS A 35 -7.16 -4.05 6.15
N GLY A 36 -6.57 -3.45 5.12
CA GLY A 36 -5.44 -4.03 4.39
C GLY A 36 -4.21 -4.17 5.30
N SER A 37 -3.85 -3.10 6.03
CA SER A 37 -2.78 -3.16 7.05
C SER A 37 -3.01 -4.28 8.06
N LYS A 38 -4.25 -4.45 8.55
CA LYS A 38 -4.55 -5.54 9.49
C LYS A 38 -4.34 -6.92 8.88
N VAL A 39 -4.75 -7.12 7.63
CA VAL A 39 -4.53 -8.40 6.92
C VAL A 39 -3.03 -8.69 6.80
N ILE A 40 -2.21 -7.70 6.46
CA ILE A 40 -0.75 -7.85 6.36
C ILE A 40 -0.16 -8.21 7.74
N LEU A 41 -0.50 -7.44 8.78
CA LEU A 41 0.01 -7.63 10.13
C LEU A 41 -0.37 -8.98 10.72
N ASP A 42 -1.64 -9.40 10.57
CA ASP A 42 -2.12 -10.70 11.03
C ASP A 42 -1.46 -11.87 10.28
N SER A 43 -1.31 -11.74 8.95
CA SER A 43 -0.68 -12.77 8.12
C SER A 43 0.79 -13.00 8.44
N LEU A 44 1.47 -11.98 8.96
CA LEU A 44 2.90 -12.00 9.28
C LEU A 44 3.18 -12.06 10.79
N ILE A 45 2.17 -12.33 11.63
CA ILE A 45 2.27 -12.26 13.10
C ILE A 45 3.39 -13.12 13.70
N PHE A 46 3.75 -14.22 13.07
CA PHE A 46 4.82 -15.12 13.52
C PHE A 46 6.19 -14.81 12.90
N LYS A 47 6.29 -13.74 12.08
CA LYS A 47 7.54 -13.29 11.47
C LYS A 47 8.00 -11.99 12.11
N LYS A 48 9.32 -11.81 12.20
CA LYS A 48 9.87 -10.49 12.50
C LYS A 48 9.56 -9.60 11.29
N HIS A 49 8.74 -8.60 11.49
CA HIS A 49 8.39 -7.67 10.41
C HIS A 49 8.05 -6.28 10.94
N TRP A 50 8.10 -5.31 10.03
CA TRP A 50 7.63 -3.96 10.27
C TRP A 50 6.72 -3.53 9.11
N HIS A 51 5.56 -3.01 9.44
CA HIS A 51 4.59 -2.52 8.47
C HIS A 51 4.44 -1.01 8.55
N ILE A 52 4.41 -0.33 7.40
CA ILE A 52 4.10 1.09 7.33
C ILE A 52 2.83 1.31 6.53
N GLY A 53 1.96 2.19 7.05
CA GLY A 53 0.81 2.71 6.33
C GLY A 53 1.08 4.15 5.89
N ILE A 54 0.67 4.50 4.69
CA ILE A 54 0.83 5.85 4.11
C ILE A 54 -0.56 6.34 3.72
N ASP A 55 -1.04 7.39 4.40
CA ASP A 55 -2.36 7.95 4.14
C ASP A 55 -2.40 9.40 4.66
N PRO A 56 -2.73 10.39 3.82
CA PRO A 56 -2.74 11.79 4.25
C PRO A 56 -3.84 12.12 5.23
N TYR A 57 -4.97 11.43 5.20
CA TYR A 57 -6.20 11.76 5.93
C TYR A 57 -6.63 13.24 5.80
N GLY A 58 -7.87 13.52 6.13
CA GLY A 58 -8.40 14.87 6.05
C GLY A 58 -9.03 15.20 4.69
N ASN A 59 -9.39 16.47 4.52
CA ASN A 59 -10.09 16.96 3.34
C ASN A 59 -9.10 17.38 2.25
N ILE A 60 -8.35 16.44 1.73
CA ILE A 60 -7.48 16.72 0.58
C ILE A 60 -8.23 16.50 -0.73
N LYS A 61 -7.89 17.33 -1.71
CA LYS A 61 -8.36 17.17 -3.08
C LYS A 61 -7.31 16.40 -3.85
N TYR A 62 -7.69 15.26 -4.41
CA TYR A 62 -6.83 14.52 -5.31
C TYR A 62 -7.65 13.82 -6.39
N ARG A 63 -6.99 13.43 -7.47
CA ARG A 63 -7.60 12.62 -8.50
C ARG A 63 -7.60 11.17 -8.01
N HIS A 64 -8.79 10.59 -7.89
CA HIS A 64 -8.88 9.18 -7.48
C HIS A 64 -8.80 8.24 -8.68
N PHE A 65 -9.50 8.55 -9.77
CA PHE A 65 -9.47 7.80 -11.03
C PHE A 65 -9.05 8.68 -12.21
N ASP A 66 -8.64 8.07 -13.32
CA ASP A 66 -8.19 8.79 -14.53
C ASP A 66 -9.21 9.82 -15.06
N ASN A 67 -10.49 9.52 -14.93
CA ASN A 67 -11.58 10.38 -15.42
C ASN A 67 -12.15 11.33 -14.35
N ASP A 68 -11.55 11.36 -13.16
CA ASP A 68 -12.02 12.25 -12.10
C ASP A 68 -11.48 13.67 -12.27
N GLU A 69 -12.36 14.63 -12.38
CA GLU A 69 -12.02 16.05 -12.33
C GLU A 69 -11.94 16.49 -10.85
N ASN A 70 -10.74 16.62 -10.29
CA ASN A 70 -10.46 17.32 -9.03
C ASN A 70 -11.51 17.11 -7.91
N LYS A 71 -12.04 15.92 -7.77
CA LYS A 71 -12.97 15.61 -6.67
C LYS A 71 -12.18 15.47 -5.37
N THR A 72 -12.78 15.95 -4.29
CA THR A 72 -12.43 15.39 -2.99
C THR A 72 -12.74 13.91 -3.05
N TRP A 73 -11.90 13.09 -2.46
CA TRP A 73 -12.24 11.70 -2.22
C TRP A 73 -13.70 11.65 -1.74
N ASN A 74 -14.55 11.04 -2.55
CA ASN A 74 -15.98 10.83 -2.44
C ASN A 74 -16.87 11.69 -3.30
N GLY A 75 -16.48 12.81 -3.85
CA GLY A 75 -17.41 13.69 -4.55
C GLY A 75 -18.68 14.06 -3.77
N ASP A 76 -18.74 13.67 -2.49
CA ASP A 76 -19.85 13.93 -1.59
C ASP A 76 -19.58 15.25 -0.87
N PRO A 77 -20.50 16.23 -0.98
CA PRO A 77 -20.42 17.47 -0.22
C PRO A 77 -20.58 17.24 1.30
N ASN A 78 -21.03 16.05 1.71
CA ASN A 78 -21.16 15.66 3.11
C ASN A 78 -20.09 14.64 3.49
N PRO A 79 -19.62 14.70 4.69
CA PRO A 79 -18.26 14.78 5.09
C PRO A 79 -17.37 13.78 4.36
N PRO A 80 -16.11 14.16 4.23
CA PRO A 80 -15.14 13.40 3.49
C PRO A 80 -15.03 11.99 4.01
N SER A 81 -14.76 11.10 3.13
CA SER A 81 -14.58 9.69 3.38
C SER A 81 -13.41 9.36 4.26
N TYR A 82 -12.43 10.25 4.35
CA TYR A 82 -11.26 10.09 5.20
C TYR A 82 -11.19 11.17 6.28
N PRO A 83 -12.25 11.29 7.12
CA PRO A 83 -12.21 12.23 8.21
C PRO A 83 -11.16 11.79 9.23
N ASN A 84 -10.73 12.73 10.05
CA ASN A 84 -9.89 12.43 11.20
C ASN A 84 -10.47 11.34 12.12
N SER A 85 -11.78 11.12 12.08
CA SER A 85 -12.44 10.02 12.78
C SER A 85 -12.01 8.63 12.28
N MET A 86 -11.75 8.46 11.00
CA MET A 86 -11.20 7.20 10.46
C MET A 86 -9.78 6.95 10.93
N LYS A 87 -8.93 7.99 10.95
CA LYS A 87 -7.60 7.90 11.55
C LYS A 87 -7.65 7.56 13.04
N GLN A 88 -8.56 8.17 13.78
CA GLN A 88 -8.76 7.85 15.20
C GLN A 88 -9.22 6.41 15.41
N GLN A 89 -10.09 5.91 14.53
CA GLN A 89 -10.50 4.52 14.54
C GLN A 89 -9.33 3.59 14.23
N LEU A 90 -8.54 3.88 13.20
CA LEU A 90 -7.33 3.14 12.88
C LEU A 90 -6.41 3.05 14.09
N ILE A 91 -6.05 4.17 14.71
CA ILE A 91 -5.14 4.22 15.87
C ILE A 91 -5.67 3.40 17.05
N ARG A 92 -6.98 3.40 17.27
CA ARG A 92 -7.61 2.61 18.35
C ARG A 92 -7.63 1.11 18.05
N ASP A 93 -7.92 0.74 16.80
CA ASP A 93 -8.27 -0.62 16.43
C ASP A 93 -7.07 -1.39 15.83
N LEU A 94 -6.00 -0.69 15.43
CA LEU A 94 -4.77 -1.25 14.88
C LEU A 94 -3.60 -1.06 15.87
N ASP A 95 -3.70 -1.74 17.01
CA ASP A 95 -2.69 -1.67 18.09
C ASP A 95 -1.61 -2.74 17.88
N TYR A 96 -0.72 -2.50 16.92
CA TYR A 96 0.43 -3.37 16.65
C TYR A 96 1.74 -2.59 16.88
N PRO A 97 2.65 -3.11 17.72
CA PRO A 97 3.90 -2.40 18.06
C PRO A 97 4.86 -2.23 16.86
N ASN A 98 4.66 -3.02 15.82
CA ASN A 98 5.45 -3.03 14.58
C ASN A 98 4.71 -2.34 13.40
N PHE A 99 3.75 -1.47 13.72
CA PHE A 99 3.06 -0.63 12.74
C PHE A 99 3.43 0.84 12.90
N THR A 100 3.67 1.52 11.78
CA THR A 100 3.89 2.97 11.76
C THR A 100 3.02 3.62 10.70
N LEU A 101 2.19 4.58 11.10
CA LEU A 101 1.41 5.40 10.18
C LEU A 101 2.18 6.66 9.80
N TYR A 102 2.39 6.85 8.49
CA TYR A 102 2.85 8.11 7.91
C TYR A 102 1.65 8.89 7.38
N GLN A 103 1.26 9.94 8.10
CA GLN A 103 0.19 10.83 7.66
C GLN A 103 0.72 11.79 6.59
N LEU A 104 0.93 11.28 5.39
CA LEU A 104 1.50 11.97 4.23
C LEU A 104 0.76 11.51 2.97
N GLY A 105 0.72 12.37 1.97
CA GLY A 105 0.42 11.92 0.62
C GLY A 105 1.56 11.04 0.07
N ASP A 106 1.24 10.18 -0.87
CA ASP A 106 2.19 9.27 -1.54
C ASP A 106 3.37 10.01 -2.17
N ASP A 107 3.12 11.06 -2.96
CA ASP A 107 4.16 11.92 -3.55
C ASP A 107 5.09 12.54 -2.48
N GLU A 108 4.53 12.98 -1.37
CA GLU A 108 5.31 13.56 -0.27
C GLU A 108 6.11 12.51 0.47
N PHE A 109 5.52 11.34 0.71
CA PHE A 109 6.22 10.20 1.29
C PHE A 109 7.41 9.78 0.43
N MET A 110 7.20 9.56 -0.87
CA MET A 110 8.24 9.18 -1.80
C MET A 110 9.39 10.19 -1.84
N LYS A 111 9.07 11.49 -1.82
CA LYS A 111 10.08 12.55 -1.78
C LYS A 111 10.87 12.59 -0.48
N ARG A 112 10.21 12.42 0.68
CA ARG A 112 10.87 12.52 1.99
C ARG A 112 11.71 11.31 2.32
N PHE A 113 11.32 10.13 1.84
CA PHE A 113 11.95 8.86 2.16
C PHE A 113 12.64 8.20 0.97
N SER A 114 13.15 9.01 0.05
CA SER A 114 13.93 8.53 -1.11
C SER A 114 15.16 7.71 -0.68
N ASP A 115 15.77 8.06 0.44
CA ASP A 115 16.97 7.39 0.97
C ASP A 115 16.67 6.30 2.00
N GLY A 116 15.39 6.01 2.22
CA GLY A 116 14.92 4.99 3.13
C GLY A 116 14.09 5.51 4.30
N VAL A 117 13.37 4.60 4.93
CA VAL A 117 12.41 4.87 6.01
C VAL A 117 13.05 4.53 7.36
N PRO A 118 13.17 5.51 8.28
CA PRO A 118 13.63 5.22 9.63
C PRO A 118 12.52 4.51 10.41
N ILE A 119 12.86 3.38 10.98
CA ILE A 119 12.02 2.68 11.97
C ILE A 119 12.74 2.64 13.30
N TYR A 120 11.96 2.65 14.37
CA TYR A 120 12.47 2.68 15.74
C TYR A 120 11.89 1.48 16.50
N ASN A 121 12.71 0.45 16.61
CA ASN A 121 12.43 -0.72 17.43
C ASN A 121 13.38 -0.69 18.64
N GLU A 122 14.14 -1.73 18.91
CA GLU A 122 15.21 -1.73 19.92
C GLU A 122 16.31 -0.71 19.60
N LYS A 123 16.50 -0.44 18.33
CA LYS A 123 17.43 0.57 17.78
C LYS A 123 16.81 1.25 16.57
N LYS A 124 17.39 2.37 16.18
CA LYS A 124 17.06 3.01 14.90
C LYS A 124 17.63 2.17 13.75
N GLU A 125 16.78 1.79 12.81
CA GLU A 125 17.15 1.18 11.54
C GLU A 125 16.61 2.02 10.38
N VAL A 126 17.28 1.98 9.23
CA VAL A 126 16.77 2.60 8.00
C VAL A 126 16.47 1.48 7.01
N LYS A 127 15.21 1.32 6.67
CA LYS A 127 14.75 0.33 5.69
C LYS A 127 14.70 0.96 4.32
N THR A 128 15.37 0.35 3.35
CA THR A 128 15.49 0.86 1.97
C THR A 128 14.87 -0.07 0.93
N ARG A 129 14.48 -1.28 1.32
CA ARG A 129 13.91 -2.30 0.46
C ARG A 129 12.62 -2.83 1.05
N TYR A 130 11.65 -3.12 0.18
CA TYR A 130 10.35 -3.61 0.58
C TYR A 130 10.16 -5.06 0.16
N ASP A 131 9.54 -5.86 1.03
CA ASP A 131 9.19 -7.25 0.78
C ASP A 131 7.76 -7.38 0.23
N LEU A 132 6.85 -6.48 0.64
CA LEU A 132 5.50 -6.39 0.09
C LEU A 132 5.03 -4.93 0.07
N VAL A 133 4.35 -4.55 -1.01
CA VAL A 133 3.64 -3.27 -1.12
C VAL A 133 2.21 -3.51 -1.58
N HIS A 134 1.24 -3.00 -0.83
CA HIS A 134 -0.17 -2.96 -1.18
C HIS A 134 -0.53 -1.54 -1.68
N PHE A 135 -0.96 -1.46 -2.93
CA PHE A 135 -1.35 -0.23 -3.60
C PHE A 135 -2.88 -0.11 -3.54
N ASP A 136 -3.39 0.63 -2.59
CA ASP A 136 -4.82 0.85 -2.29
C ASP A 136 -5.13 2.35 -2.08
N GLY A 137 -4.32 3.20 -2.70
CA GLY A 137 -4.39 4.65 -2.60
C GLY A 137 -5.06 5.30 -3.82
N PRO A 138 -4.39 6.26 -4.49
CA PRO A 138 -4.88 6.79 -5.76
C PRO A 138 -4.96 5.69 -6.82
N HIS A 139 -6.06 5.67 -7.58
CA HIS A 139 -6.26 4.74 -8.70
C HIS A 139 -6.24 5.48 -10.05
N SER A 140 -5.50 6.61 -10.14
CA SER A 140 -5.16 7.18 -11.43
C SER A 140 -3.92 6.49 -12.00
N THR A 141 -3.93 6.16 -13.28
CA THR A 141 -2.83 5.44 -13.94
C THR A 141 -1.48 6.10 -13.69
N ILE A 142 -1.43 7.44 -13.76
CA ILE A 142 -0.16 8.18 -13.59
C ILE A 142 0.39 8.09 -12.16
N ASP A 143 -0.48 8.08 -11.15
CA ASP A 143 -0.04 8.00 -9.76
C ASP A 143 0.39 6.58 -9.42
N VAL A 144 -0.38 5.56 -9.86
CA VAL A 144 0.02 4.15 -9.71
C VAL A 144 1.36 3.86 -10.42
N ILE A 145 1.62 4.47 -11.59
CA ILE A 145 2.92 4.34 -12.28
C ILE A 145 4.05 4.96 -11.45
N LYS A 146 3.87 6.15 -10.88
CA LYS A 146 4.90 6.79 -10.01
C LYS A 146 5.21 5.94 -8.80
N GLU A 147 4.19 5.44 -8.14
CA GLU A 147 4.32 4.54 -6.99
C GLU A 147 5.04 3.25 -7.39
N ALA A 148 4.61 2.60 -8.47
CA ALA A 148 5.22 1.36 -8.97
C ALA A 148 6.70 1.55 -9.34
N LEU A 149 7.09 2.69 -9.91
CA LEU A 149 8.48 3.04 -10.18
C LEU A 149 9.27 3.21 -8.88
N PHE A 150 8.76 4.01 -7.94
CA PHE A 150 9.43 4.25 -6.65
C PHE A 150 9.68 2.96 -5.87
N PHE A 151 8.66 2.13 -5.72
CA PHE A 151 8.77 0.86 -5.01
C PHE A 151 9.49 -0.22 -5.83
N GLY A 152 9.40 -0.17 -7.17
CA GLY A 152 10.13 -1.04 -8.08
C GLY A 152 11.65 -0.89 -7.94
N GLU A 153 12.15 0.33 -7.88
CA GLU A 153 13.58 0.62 -7.59
C GLU A 153 14.02 0.08 -6.22
N ARG A 154 13.10 -0.01 -5.26
CA ARG A 154 13.31 -0.46 -3.88
C ARG A 154 12.87 -1.90 -3.65
N SER A 155 12.58 -2.63 -4.70
CA SER A 155 12.25 -4.06 -4.64
C SER A 155 13.50 -4.93 -4.80
N HIS A 156 13.38 -6.20 -4.49
CA HIS A 156 14.41 -7.23 -4.66
C HIS A 156 13.74 -8.55 -5.08
N ALA A 157 14.50 -9.57 -5.43
CA ALA A 157 13.96 -10.89 -5.71
C ALA A 157 13.11 -11.38 -4.51
N GLY A 158 11.88 -11.79 -4.80
CA GLY A 158 10.90 -12.19 -3.80
C GLY A 158 9.93 -11.09 -3.34
N THR A 159 10.16 -9.81 -3.67
CA THR A 159 9.20 -8.72 -3.38
C THR A 159 7.86 -8.99 -4.06
N VAL A 160 6.78 -8.72 -3.34
CA VAL A 160 5.41 -8.86 -3.86
C VAL A 160 4.72 -7.50 -3.92
N PHE A 161 4.09 -7.19 -5.05
CA PHE A 161 3.21 -6.05 -5.26
C PHE A 161 1.77 -6.55 -5.37
N VAL A 162 0.86 -5.92 -4.62
CA VAL A 162 -0.58 -6.18 -4.70
C VAL A 162 -1.27 -4.88 -5.05
N PHE A 163 -1.94 -4.85 -6.19
CA PHE A 163 -2.71 -3.69 -6.65
C PHE A 163 -4.20 -3.94 -6.41
N ASP A 164 -4.84 -3.00 -5.71
CA ASP A 164 -6.29 -2.95 -5.58
C ASP A 164 -6.92 -2.19 -6.74
N ASP A 165 -8.19 -2.42 -6.96
CA ASP A 165 -8.99 -1.75 -8.00
C ASP A 165 -8.31 -1.73 -9.39
N TYR A 166 -7.46 -2.74 -9.67
CA TYR A 166 -6.66 -2.79 -10.89
C TYR A 166 -7.48 -2.65 -12.20
N PRO A 167 -8.77 -3.01 -12.28
CA PRO A 167 -9.57 -2.76 -13.48
C PRO A 167 -10.00 -1.30 -13.67
N LYS A 168 -9.74 -0.43 -12.70
CA LYS A 168 -10.18 0.97 -12.71
C LYS A 168 -9.18 1.92 -13.36
N PHE A 169 -7.95 1.49 -13.59
CA PHE A 169 -6.87 2.25 -14.24
C PHE A 169 -6.19 1.39 -15.32
N ASP A 170 -5.28 2.00 -16.12
CA ASP A 170 -4.55 1.27 -17.16
C ASP A 170 -3.46 0.37 -16.55
N MET A 171 -3.90 -0.80 -16.07
CA MET A 171 -2.98 -1.79 -15.50
C MET A 171 -1.98 -2.32 -16.52
N ASP A 172 -2.31 -2.34 -17.82
CA ASP A 172 -1.37 -2.77 -18.86
C ASP A 172 -0.16 -1.84 -18.96
N ALA A 173 -0.37 -0.53 -18.80
CA ALA A 173 0.72 0.45 -18.73
C ALA A 173 1.61 0.20 -17.50
N VAL A 174 1.02 -0.07 -16.33
CA VAL A 174 1.76 -0.41 -15.10
C VAL A 174 2.53 -1.71 -15.28
N LEU A 175 1.90 -2.76 -15.80
CA LEU A 175 2.52 -4.08 -16.04
C LEU A 175 3.72 -3.97 -16.98
N LYS A 176 3.62 -3.19 -18.07
CA LYS A 176 4.76 -2.97 -18.97
C LYS A 176 6.00 -2.48 -18.25
N ILE A 177 5.83 -1.60 -17.27
CA ILE A 177 6.93 -1.04 -16.50
C ILE A 177 7.47 -2.09 -15.52
N ILE A 178 6.63 -2.62 -14.64
CA ILE A 178 7.11 -3.47 -13.55
C ILE A 178 7.63 -4.83 -14.03
N VAL A 179 7.09 -5.37 -15.14
CA VAL A 179 7.58 -6.61 -15.75
C VAL A 179 8.90 -6.36 -16.48
N ASN A 180 8.97 -5.33 -17.34
CA ASN A 180 10.15 -5.12 -18.17
C ASN A 180 11.33 -4.55 -17.39
N GLU A 181 11.09 -3.62 -16.47
CA GLU A 181 12.17 -2.93 -15.75
C GLU A 181 12.61 -3.68 -14.49
N TYR A 182 11.66 -4.37 -13.82
CA TYR A 182 11.94 -4.97 -12.51
C TYR A 182 11.76 -6.49 -12.46
N GLY A 183 11.28 -7.13 -13.53
CA GLY A 183 11.16 -8.59 -13.61
C GLY A 183 10.05 -9.20 -12.75
N PHE A 184 8.96 -8.44 -12.52
CA PHE A 184 7.81 -8.98 -11.83
C PHE A 184 7.03 -9.94 -12.74
N MET A 185 6.46 -10.98 -12.13
CA MET A 185 5.59 -11.96 -12.79
C MET A 185 4.28 -12.10 -12.03
N LEU A 186 3.22 -12.46 -12.75
CA LEU A 186 1.92 -12.70 -12.16
C LEU A 186 2.01 -13.82 -11.11
N LEU A 187 1.59 -13.50 -9.89
CA LEU A 187 1.43 -14.44 -8.79
C LEU A 187 -0.02 -14.92 -8.68
N LYS A 188 -0.95 -13.98 -8.64
CA LYS A 188 -2.39 -14.26 -8.57
C LYS A 188 -3.20 -13.09 -9.12
N GLN A 189 -4.33 -13.40 -9.76
CA GLN A 189 -5.26 -12.40 -10.28
C GLN A 189 -6.69 -12.75 -9.86
N GLY A 190 -7.36 -11.77 -9.28
CA GLY A 190 -8.78 -11.77 -8.99
C GLY A 190 -9.56 -10.89 -9.95
N THR A 191 -10.74 -10.46 -9.52
CA THR A 191 -11.59 -9.52 -10.26
C THR A 191 -11.27 -8.08 -9.92
N ASN A 192 -10.75 -7.82 -8.72
CA ASN A 192 -10.45 -6.48 -8.20
C ASN A 192 -8.98 -6.32 -7.78
N LYS A 193 -8.33 -7.41 -7.33
CA LYS A 193 -6.92 -7.39 -6.92
C LYS A 193 -6.06 -8.24 -7.84
N ILE A 194 -4.84 -7.75 -8.06
CA ILE A 194 -3.79 -8.48 -8.78
C ILE A 194 -2.50 -8.47 -7.96
N ALA A 195 -1.89 -9.62 -7.77
CA ALA A 195 -0.62 -9.80 -7.08
C ALA A 195 0.47 -10.22 -8.07
N LEU A 196 1.64 -9.59 -7.96
CA LEU A 196 2.82 -9.89 -8.76
C LEU A 196 4.01 -10.10 -7.83
N LYS A 197 4.91 -11.01 -8.21
CA LYS A 197 6.15 -11.31 -7.46
C LYS A 197 7.35 -11.08 -8.35
N ARG A 198 8.36 -10.42 -7.81
CA ARG A 198 9.65 -10.21 -8.47
C ARG A 198 10.49 -11.47 -8.38
N ASN A 199 11.02 -11.94 -9.52
CA ASN A 199 11.95 -13.07 -9.59
C ASN A 199 13.36 -12.70 -9.14
#